data_1c0a1ce18d28ac755756b243cf7ed16f
#
_entry.id   1c0a1ce18d28ac755756b243cf7ed16f
#
_cell.length_a   1.000
_cell.length_b   1.000
_cell.length_c   1.000
_cell.angle_alpha   90.00
_cell.angle_beta   90.00
_cell.angle_gamma   90.00
#
_symmetry.space_group_name_H-M   'P 1'
#
loop_
_entity.id
_entity.type
_entity.pdbx_description
1 polymer ?
#
loop_
_entity_poly.entity_id
_entity_poly.type
_entity_poly.pdbx_seq_one_letter_code
_entity_poly.pdbx_strand_id
1 'polypeptide(L)'
;MTHVSALLALSLATTVLAGCTGAVDQAHSIQTKLGRIEAISEADVTTPTADRGAAISVTYDGEGTVRELSALIAAIDKIATDADYPSFRLDLQPVESEGDLLVVDDSFSGSDDETGVLDNWLTALDVVLGDITYTFEPGNESIDVDAGAAIAHDVSEASRLRYGFPDTTWTFRNGDTSFAASGRISPTDVMLFQDVQRSVSSAVLPAPAPAWRLERRDKRVLLDLDVAFQDAPVDPAQLTIRRYDDDVERLTTAAFAAVDVAGLPVRMQLRNPTETGADVFGYWISDQHPVRGRDRLMRGWDLWLVALAHDQP
;
A
#
# COMPACT_ATOMS: atom_id res chain seq x y z
N MET A 1 -26.26 -56.57 26.86
CA MET A 1 -25.18 -56.06 26.00
C MET A 1 -25.46 -54.61 25.68
N THR A 2 -25.06 -53.73 26.50
CA THR A 2 -25.13 -52.26 26.31
C THR A 2 -24.39 -51.61 27.48
N HIS A 3 -23.18 -51.13 27.30
CA HIS A 3 -22.48 -50.16 28.15
C HIS A 3 -20.99 -50.15 27.79
N VAL A 4 -20.62 -49.59 26.59
CA VAL A 4 -19.25 -49.17 26.28
C VAL A 4 -19.33 -48.05 25.23
N SER A 5 -19.81 -46.87 25.56
CA SER A 5 -19.76 -45.73 24.62
C SER A 5 -19.72 -44.34 25.29
N ALA A 6 -19.42 -44.27 26.59
CA ALA A 6 -19.48 -42.98 27.31
C ALA A 6 -18.15 -42.47 27.85
N LEU A 7 -17.01 -43.08 27.50
CA LEU A 7 -15.69 -42.70 28.08
C LEU A 7 -14.69 -42.10 27.11
N LEU A 8 -15.04 -41.90 25.85
CA LEU A 8 -14.12 -41.32 24.83
C LEU A 8 -14.34 -39.83 24.54
N ALA A 9 -15.38 -39.20 25.05
CA ALA A 9 -15.71 -37.78 24.77
C ALA A 9 -15.08 -36.78 25.76
N LEU A 10 -14.50 -37.25 26.87
CA LEU A 10 -13.98 -36.34 27.91
C LEU A 10 -12.47 -36.05 27.81
N SER A 11 -11.74 -36.76 26.98
CA SER A 11 -10.28 -36.57 26.84
C SER A 11 -9.85 -35.60 25.76
N LEU A 12 -10.74 -35.18 24.84
CA LEU A 12 -10.40 -34.19 23.81
C LEU A 12 -10.59 -32.74 24.26
N ALA A 13 -11.43 -32.48 25.26
CA ALA A 13 -11.69 -31.10 25.73
C ALA A 13 -10.58 -30.55 26.65
N THR A 14 -9.78 -31.41 27.27
CA THR A 14 -8.72 -30.99 28.19
C THR A 14 -7.40 -30.62 27.49
N THR A 15 -7.16 -31.13 26.30
CA THR A 15 -5.93 -30.81 25.54
C THR A 15 -5.97 -29.41 24.85
N VAL A 16 -7.15 -28.90 24.52
CA VAL A 16 -7.29 -27.56 23.90
C VAL A 16 -7.10 -26.44 24.94
N LEU A 17 -7.53 -26.67 26.20
CA LEU A 17 -7.35 -25.67 27.27
C LEU A 17 -5.91 -25.58 27.80
N ALA A 18 -5.14 -26.66 27.74
CA ALA A 18 -3.74 -26.65 28.18
C ALA A 18 -2.82 -25.94 27.14
N GLY A 19 -3.18 -25.94 25.86
CA GLY A 19 -2.43 -25.23 24.82
C GLY A 19 -2.58 -23.71 24.93
N CYS A 20 -3.76 -23.20 25.31
CA CYS A 20 -4.00 -21.75 25.39
C CYS A 20 -3.30 -21.11 26.59
N THR A 21 -3.17 -21.78 27.71
CA THR A 21 -2.48 -21.25 28.91
C THR A 21 -0.98 -21.14 28.69
N GLY A 22 -0.35 -22.09 27.97
CA GLY A 22 1.06 -22.06 27.66
C GLY A 22 1.43 -20.88 26.73
N ALA A 23 0.62 -20.60 25.73
CA ALA A 23 0.86 -19.49 24.80
C ALA A 23 0.74 -18.11 25.46
N VAL A 24 -0.21 -17.93 26.39
CA VAL A 24 -0.35 -16.70 27.18
C VAL A 24 0.84 -16.51 28.11
N ASP A 25 1.31 -17.56 28.78
CA ASP A 25 2.47 -17.50 29.66
C ASP A 25 3.76 -17.19 28.88
N GLN A 26 3.91 -17.73 27.65
CA GLN A 26 5.02 -17.43 26.75
C GLN A 26 4.99 -15.96 26.34
N ALA A 27 3.86 -15.44 25.83
CA ALA A 27 3.70 -14.05 25.43
C ALA A 27 4.04 -13.09 26.59
N HIS A 28 3.52 -13.34 27.78
CA HIS A 28 3.81 -12.53 28.96
C HIS A 28 5.30 -12.58 29.37
N SER A 29 5.92 -13.76 29.27
CA SER A 29 7.36 -13.92 29.54
C SER A 29 8.22 -13.11 28.58
N ILE A 30 7.88 -13.16 27.28
CA ILE A 30 8.57 -12.38 26.23
C ILE A 30 8.39 -10.90 26.49
N GLN A 31 7.17 -10.41 26.67
CA GLN A 31 6.88 -9.00 26.96
C GLN A 31 7.66 -8.49 28.18
N THR A 32 7.73 -9.28 29.24
CA THR A 32 8.51 -8.93 30.44
C THR A 32 10.01 -8.83 30.16
N LYS A 33 10.55 -9.69 29.30
CA LYS A 33 11.98 -9.65 28.93
C LYS A 33 12.28 -8.48 28.02
N LEU A 34 11.41 -8.21 27.03
CA LEU A 34 11.53 -7.06 26.12
C LEU A 34 11.51 -5.73 26.89
N GLY A 35 10.63 -5.56 27.85
CA GLY A 35 10.56 -4.35 28.68
C GLY A 35 11.80 -4.12 29.60
N ARG A 36 12.82 -4.97 29.56
CA ARG A 36 14.10 -4.77 30.25
C ARG A 36 15.22 -4.28 29.31
N ILE A 37 14.94 -4.23 28.01
CA ILE A 37 15.87 -3.69 27.01
C ILE A 37 15.74 -2.18 27.05
N GLU A 38 16.84 -1.46 27.32
CA GLU A 38 16.85 0.00 27.50
C GLU A 38 16.33 0.75 26.26
N ALA A 39 16.62 0.22 25.08
CA ALA A 39 16.17 0.79 23.79
C ALA A 39 14.67 0.57 23.50
N ILE A 40 13.93 -0.16 24.33
CA ILE A 40 12.50 -0.43 24.15
C ILE A 40 11.71 0.37 25.19
N SER A 41 10.86 1.28 24.70
CA SER A 41 9.96 2.05 25.56
C SER A 41 8.64 1.31 25.84
N GLU A 42 8.13 0.55 24.87
CA GLU A 42 6.93 -0.26 24.98
C GLU A 42 7.05 -1.55 24.17
N ALA A 43 6.45 -2.62 24.68
CA ALA A 43 6.37 -3.90 23.97
C ALA A 43 5.01 -4.55 24.23
N ASP A 44 4.38 -5.02 23.15
CA ASP A 44 3.17 -5.84 23.19
C ASP A 44 3.41 -7.17 22.46
N VAL A 45 2.97 -8.27 23.05
CA VAL A 45 3.16 -9.62 22.52
C VAL A 45 1.82 -10.32 22.41
N THR A 46 1.37 -10.52 21.19
CA THR A 46 0.05 -11.08 20.90
C THR A 46 0.07 -12.59 20.97
N THR A 47 -0.80 -13.18 21.78
CA THR A 47 -1.04 -14.63 21.79
C THR A 47 -1.70 -15.05 20.47
N PRO A 48 -1.13 -16.02 19.74
CA PRO A 48 -1.73 -16.48 18.49
C PRO A 48 -3.09 -17.16 18.75
N THR A 49 -4.04 -16.92 17.85
CA THR A 49 -5.37 -17.55 17.83
C THR A 49 -5.63 -18.23 16.50
N ALA A 50 -6.79 -18.90 16.33
CA ALA A 50 -7.14 -19.53 15.06
C ALA A 50 -7.22 -18.53 13.89
N ASP A 51 -7.54 -17.25 14.20
CA ASP A 51 -7.79 -16.21 13.20
C ASP A 51 -6.68 -15.14 13.15
N ARG A 52 -5.73 -15.18 14.09
CA ARG A 52 -4.64 -14.20 14.19
C ARG A 52 -3.32 -14.91 14.48
N GLY A 53 -2.33 -14.67 13.65
CA GLY A 53 -0.95 -15.10 13.87
C GLY A 53 -0.32 -14.48 15.11
N ALA A 54 0.84 -14.98 15.50
CA ALA A 54 1.66 -14.37 16.53
C ALA A 54 2.23 -13.03 16.04
N ALA A 55 2.32 -12.04 16.93
CA ALA A 55 2.96 -10.76 16.63
C ALA A 55 3.66 -10.22 17.88
N ILE A 56 4.77 -9.53 17.63
CA ILE A 56 5.52 -8.76 18.62
C ILE A 56 5.57 -7.32 18.10
N SER A 57 4.98 -6.39 18.85
CA SER A 57 5.03 -4.96 18.54
C SER A 57 5.93 -4.26 19.55
N VAL A 58 6.88 -3.46 19.06
CA VAL A 58 7.89 -2.80 19.88
C VAL A 58 7.97 -1.32 19.49
N THR A 59 7.84 -0.45 20.47
CA THR A 59 8.20 0.96 20.35
C THR A 59 9.63 1.14 20.84
N TYR A 60 10.50 1.66 19.97
CA TYR A 60 11.92 1.79 20.24
C TYR A 60 12.40 3.23 20.14
N ASP A 61 13.52 3.54 20.79
CA ASP A 61 14.17 4.84 20.71
C ASP A 61 14.74 5.06 19.30
N GLY A 62 14.16 6.06 18.58
CA GLY A 62 14.26 6.19 17.12
C GLY A 62 15.56 6.76 16.57
N GLU A 63 16.45 7.32 17.40
CA GLU A 63 17.75 7.88 16.96
C GLU A 63 18.82 6.82 16.64
N GLY A 64 18.39 5.55 16.50
CA GLY A 64 19.30 4.42 16.30
C GLY A 64 19.98 4.38 14.94
N THR A 65 21.19 3.85 14.92
CA THR A 65 21.88 3.47 13.68
C THR A 65 21.39 2.12 13.17
N VAL A 66 21.66 1.80 11.89
CA VAL A 66 21.42 0.45 11.31
C VAL A 66 21.94 -0.66 12.23
N ARG A 67 23.13 -0.47 12.81
CA ARG A 67 23.75 -1.44 13.72
C ARG A 67 22.95 -1.63 15.01
N GLU A 68 22.44 -0.56 15.59
CA GLU A 68 21.65 -0.62 16.83
C GLU A 68 20.30 -1.26 16.59
N LEU A 69 19.63 -0.90 15.48
CA LEU A 69 18.37 -1.50 15.09
C LEU A 69 18.52 -2.99 14.75
N SER A 70 19.58 -3.37 14.02
CA SER A 70 19.93 -4.78 13.77
C SER A 70 20.16 -5.56 15.07
N ALA A 71 20.90 -4.96 16.02
CA ALA A 71 21.14 -5.58 17.33
C ALA A 71 19.84 -5.73 18.15
N LEU A 72 18.93 -4.75 18.06
CA LEU A 72 17.62 -4.81 18.70
C LEU A 72 16.78 -5.96 18.14
N ILE A 73 16.68 -6.07 16.81
CA ILE A 73 15.95 -7.15 16.13
C ILE A 73 16.51 -8.52 16.53
N ALA A 74 17.84 -8.68 16.50
CA ALA A 74 18.50 -9.92 16.92
C ALA A 74 18.23 -10.27 18.40
N ALA A 75 18.10 -9.27 19.28
CA ALA A 75 17.76 -9.49 20.68
C ALA A 75 16.31 -9.93 20.86
N ILE A 76 15.38 -9.35 20.08
CA ILE A 76 13.96 -9.73 20.06
C ILE A 76 13.81 -11.16 19.57
N ASP A 77 14.40 -11.50 18.43
CA ASP A 77 14.38 -12.84 17.86
C ASP A 77 14.91 -13.89 18.84
N LYS A 78 16.06 -13.60 19.46
CA LYS A 78 16.63 -14.47 20.48
C LYS A 78 15.66 -14.70 21.66
N ILE A 79 14.99 -13.66 22.15
CA ILE A 79 14.05 -13.77 23.29
C ILE A 79 12.84 -14.62 22.89
N ALA A 80 12.32 -14.47 21.66
CA ALA A 80 11.22 -15.23 21.12
C ALA A 80 11.60 -16.71 20.93
N THR A 81 12.77 -16.97 20.33
CA THR A 81 13.32 -18.32 20.14
C THR A 81 13.59 -19.02 21.47
N ASP A 82 14.19 -18.36 22.45
CA ASP A 82 14.45 -18.92 23.80
C ASP A 82 13.14 -19.23 24.56
N ALA A 83 12.01 -18.70 24.12
CA ALA A 83 10.69 -18.95 24.70
C ALA A 83 9.85 -19.95 23.87
N ASP A 84 10.41 -20.58 22.84
CA ASP A 84 9.68 -21.43 21.89
C ASP A 84 8.42 -20.73 21.31
N TYR A 85 8.50 -19.39 21.05
CA TYR A 85 7.39 -18.65 20.48
C TYR A 85 7.22 -19.03 19.00
N PRO A 86 5.98 -19.18 18.50
CA PRO A 86 5.76 -19.56 17.10
C PRO A 86 6.22 -18.45 16.16
N SER A 87 6.30 -18.76 14.86
CA SER A 87 6.55 -17.78 13.80
C SER A 87 5.69 -16.54 13.99
N PHE A 88 6.30 -15.36 13.96
CA PHE A 88 5.66 -14.11 14.31
C PHE A 88 5.96 -12.99 13.32
N ARG A 89 5.08 -12.02 13.29
CA ARG A 89 5.30 -10.73 12.68
C ARG A 89 5.92 -9.81 13.72
N LEU A 90 6.96 -9.08 13.35
CA LEU A 90 7.58 -8.05 14.17
C LEU A 90 7.23 -6.66 13.63
N ASP A 91 6.57 -5.86 14.47
CA ASP A 91 6.22 -4.48 14.22
C ASP A 91 7.14 -3.57 15.04
N LEU A 92 7.93 -2.73 14.37
CA LEU A 92 8.87 -1.81 14.99
C LEU A 92 8.45 -0.37 14.72
N GLN A 93 8.18 0.38 15.79
CA GLN A 93 7.71 1.76 15.74
C GLN A 93 8.73 2.67 16.46
N PRO A 94 9.21 3.75 15.82
CA PRO A 94 10.02 4.75 16.53
C PRO A 94 9.18 5.50 17.58
N VAL A 95 9.76 5.77 18.73
CA VAL A 95 9.08 6.54 19.81
C VAL A 95 8.67 7.95 19.37
N GLU A 96 9.45 8.56 18.49
CA GLU A 96 9.23 9.93 18.04
C GLU A 96 8.21 10.07 16.91
N SER A 97 7.74 8.95 16.35
CA SER A 97 6.81 8.94 15.22
C SER A 97 5.75 7.85 15.39
N GLU A 98 4.58 8.25 15.89
CA GLU A 98 3.45 7.33 16.14
C GLU A 98 2.86 6.72 14.86
N GLY A 99 3.11 7.33 13.69
CA GLY A 99 2.58 6.89 12.38
C GLY A 99 3.51 5.94 11.62
N ASP A 100 4.79 5.91 11.96
CA ASP A 100 5.81 5.16 11.22
C ASP A 100 5.96 3.74 11.75
N LEU A 101 6.01 2.75 10.83
CA LEU A 101 6.02 1.34 11.16
C LEU A 101 6.91 0.54 10.20
N LEU A 102 7.92 -0.13 10.75
CA LEU A 102 8.66 -1.18 10.04
C LEU A 102 8.07 -2.54 10.40
N VAL A 103 7.66 -3.29 9.40
CA VAL A 103 7.06 -4.62 9.52
C VAL A 103 7.98 -5.65 8.90
N VAL A 104 8.41 -6.63 9.68
CA VAL A 104 9.22 -7.76 9.23
C VAL A 104 8.67 -9.06 9.79
N ASP A 105 9.08 -10.20 9.27
CA ASP A 105 8.76 -11.50 9.85
C ASP A 105 9.93 -12.06 10.68
N ASP A 106 9.73 -13.21 11.30
CA ASP A 106 10.71 -13.90 12.15
C ASP A 106 11.93 -14.46 11.37
N SER A 107 11.91 -14.41 10.03
CA SER A 107 13.07 -14.76 9.21
C SER A 107 14.06 -13.60 9.05
N PHE A 108 13.62 -12.38 9.36
CA PHE A 108 14.45 -11.18 9.27
C PHE A 108 15.43 -11.12 10.44
N SER A 109 16.68 -11.34 10.17
CA SER A 109 17.73 -11.44 11.21
C SER A 109 18.50 -10.15 11.43
N GLY A 110 18.27 -9.12 10.58
CA GLY A 110 19.10 -7.92 10.53
C GLY A 110 20.56 -8.20 10.11
N SER A 111 20.79 -9.31 9.39
CA SER A 111 22.10 -9.71 8.87
C SER A 111 22.64 -8.73 7.82
N ASP A 112 23.91 -8.89 7.42
CA ASP A 112 24.56 -8.00 6.43
C ASP A 112 23.76 -7.91 5.11
N ASP A 113 23.07 -8.97 4.70
CA ASP A 113 22.24 -8.97 3.48
C ASP A 113 20.93 -8.16 3.64
N GLU A 114 20.47 -7.95 4.88
CA GLU A 114 19.25 -7.23 5.23
C GLU A 114 19.50 -5.82 5.76
N THR A 115 20.77 -5.45 5.97
CA THR A 115 21.13 -4.09 6.41
C THR A 115 20.67 -3.01 5.44
N GLY A 116 20.51 -3.34 4.16
CA GLY A 116 19.94 -2.45 3.15
C GLY A 116 18.49 -2.07 3.43
N VAL A 117 17.68 -2.97 4.00
CA VAL A 117 16.30 -2.68 4.43
C VAL A 117 16.29 -1.67 5.56
N LEU A 118 17.16 -1.87 6.58
CA LEU A 118 17.26 -0.97 7.73
C LEU A 118 17.81 0.41 7.33
N ASP A 119 18.77 0.45 6.40
CA ASP A 119 19.30 1.71 5.87
C ASP A 119 18.23 2.48 5.09
N ASN A 120 17.44 1.78 4.26
CA ASN A 120 16.29 2.35 3.56
C ASN A 120 15.24 2.88 4.54
N TRP A 121 14.92 2.10 5.58
CA TRP A 121 13.97 2.50 6.62
C TRP A 121 14.42 3.80 7.30
N LEU A 122 15.62 3.83 7.86
CA LEU A 122 16.14 5.01 8.56
C LEU A 122 16.25 6.22 7.62
N THR A 123 16.66 5.99 6.36
CA THR A 123 16.73 7.08 5.38
C THR A 123 15.33 7.58 5.01
N ALA A 124 14.33 6.71 4.91
CA ALA A 124 12.94 7.11 4.62
C ALA A 124 12.38 7.96 5.77
N LEU A 125 12.59 7.55 7.02
CA LEU A 125 12.19 8.33 8.21
C LEU A 125 12.78 9.76 8.21
N ASP A 126 13.98 9.95 7.68
CA ASP A 126 14.67 11.24 7.66
C ASP A 126 14.13 12.19 6.58
N VAL A 127 13.59 11.68 5.48
CA VAL A 127 13.26 12.50 4.30
C VAL A 127 11.78 12.54 3.92
N VAL A 128 10.98 11.57 4.32
CA VAL A 128 9.54 11.50 4.05
C VAL A 128 8.78 12.19 5.19
N LEU A 129 7.77 12.98 4.86
CA LEU A 129 6.97 13.72 5.85
C LEU A 129 5.68 13.02 6.24
N GLY A 130 5.18 12.12 5.41
CA GLY A 130 4.00 11.31 5.70
C GLY A 130 4.32 10.09 6.54
N ASP A 131 3.31 9.50 7.15
CA ASP A 131 3.43 8.28 7.93
C ASP A 131 3.81 7.09 7.04
N ILE A 132 4.85 6.37 7.40
CA ILE A 132 5.44 5.29 6.60
C ILE A 132 5.08 3.93 7.20
N THR A 133 4.51 3.04 6.39
CA THR A 133 4.50 1.61 6.68
C THR A 133 5.43 0.89 5.71
N TYR A 134 6.59 0.47 6.20
CA TYR A 134 7.54 -0.31 5.42
C TYR A 134 7.41 -1.79 5.78
N THR A 135 6.90 -2.59 4.86
CA THR A 135 6.76 -4.05 5.01
C THR A 135 7.83 -4.75 4.20
N PHE A 136 8.60 -5.60 4.87
CA PHE A 136 9.56 -6.48 4.24
C PHE A 136 9.27 -7.94 4.61
N GLU A 137 8.81 -8.68 3.64
CA GLU A 137 8.59 -10.12 3.69
C GLU A 137 9.34 -10.79 2.53
N PRO A 138 9.79 -12.05 2.63
CA PRO A 138 10.49 -12.72 1.55
C PRO A 138 9.72 -12.69 0.23
N GLY A 139 10.25 -11.98 -0.78
CA GLY A 139 9.63 -11.82 -2.10
C GLY A 139 8.52 -10.77 -2.17
N ASN A 140 8.29 -10.01 -1.13
CA ASN A 140 7.34 -8.90 -1.10
C ASN A 140 7.89 -7.75 -0.24
N GLU A 141 8.26 -6.66 -0.89
CA GLU A 141 8.69 -5.43 -0.22
C GLU A 141 7.74 -4.29 -0.63
N SER A 142 7.12 -3.65 0.34
CA SER A 142 6.24 -2.50 0.10
C SER A 142 6.55 -1.35 1.06
N ILE A 143 6.45 -0.14 0.52
CA ILE A 143 6.57 1.10 1.30
C ILE A 143 5.32 1.91 1.00
N ASP A 144 4.42 1.93 1.97
CA ASP A 144 3.17 2.68 1.93
C ASP A 144 3.34 3.97 2.74
N VAL A 145 3.04 5.11 2.12
CA VAL A 145 3.18 6.44 2.73
C VAL A 145 1.82 7.13 2.76
N ASP A 146 1.31 7.40 3.94
CA ASP A 146 0.16 8.31 4.10
C ASP A 146 0.67 9.76 4.10
N ALA A 147 0.87 10.26 2.90
CA ALA A 147 1.55 11.52 2.66
C ALA A 147 0.65 12.75 2.88
N GLY A 148 -0.67 12.58 2.86
CA GLY A 148 -1.60 13.69 2.96
C GLY A 148 -1.25 14.84 2.00
N ALA A 149 -1.20 16.05 2.50
CA ALA A 149 -0.85 17.24 1.70
C ALA A 149 0.62 17.26 1.22
N ALA A 150 1.49 16.46 1.83
CA ALA A 150 2.93 16.40 1.49
C ALA A 150 3.25 15.47 0.32
N ILE A 151 2.27 14.79 -0.31
CA ILE A 151 2.47 13.75 -1.32
C ILE A 151 3.46 14.16 -2.43
N ALA A 152 3.45 15.41 -2.89
CA ALA A 152 4.37 15.87 -3.92
C ALA A 152 5.82 15.97 -3.43
N HIS A 153 6.01 16.34 -2.17
CA HIS A 153 7.31 16.35 -1.51
C HIS A 153 7.82 14.91 -1.37
N ASP A 154 7.02 14.03 -0.80
CA ASP A 154 7.42 12.67 -0.47
C ASP A 154 7.76 11.83 -1.71
N VAL A 155 6.98 11.95 -2.80
CA VAL A 155 7.32 11.35 -4.11
C VAL A 155 8.65 11.88 -4.63
N SER A 156 8.92 13.19 -4.47
CA SER A 156 10.19 13.80 -4.90
C SER A 156 11.37 13.30 -4.07
N GLU A 157 11.24 13.26 -2.74
CA GLU A 157 12.32 12.80 -1.86
C GLU A 157 12.59 11.30 -2.03
N ALA A 158 11.54 10.48 -2.17
CA ALA A 158 11.70 9.05 -2.45
C ALA A 158 12.50 8.80 -3.74
N SER A 159 12.43 9.69 -4.74
CA SER A 159 13.23 9.56 -5.97
C SER A 159 14.73 9.76 -5.76
N ARG A 160 15.14 10.35 -4.64
CA ARG A 160 16.53 10.60 -4.26
C ARG A 160 17.14 9.46 -3.46
N LEU A 161 16.30 8.55 -2.92
CA LEU A 161 16.76 7.39 -2.19
C LEU A 161 17.60 6.50 -3.12
N ARG A 162 18.80 6.13 -2.67
CA ARG A 162 19.77 5.41 -3.49
C ARG A 162 19.50 3.92 -3.54
N TYR A 163 18.73 3.42 -2.59
CA TYR A 163 18.46 2.01 -2.39
C TYR A 163 16.99 1.76 -2.69
N GLY A 164 16.73 0.86 -3.57
CA GLY A 164 15.43 0.28 -3.85
C GLY A 164 15.70 -1.10 -4.38
N PHE A 165 15.08 -2.10 -3.79
CA PHE A 165 15.12 -3.42 -4.38
C PHE A 165 14.25 -3.39 -5.64
N PRO A 166 14.57 -4.17 -6.68
CA PRO A 166 13.83 -4.14 -7.95
C PRO A 166 12.34 -4.43 -7.79
N ASP A 167 11.99 -5.21 -6.77
CA ASP A 167 10.63 -5.68 -6.50
C ASP A 167 9.87 -4.82 -5.47
N THR A 168 10.49 -3.75 -4.93
CA THR A 168 9.83 -2.84 -4.00
C THR A 168 8.63 -2.17 -4.65
N THR A 169 7.51 -2.13 -3.96
CA THR A 169 6.32 -1.37 -4.36
C THR A 169 6.16 -0.15 -3.46
N TRP A 170 6.22 1.03 -4.06
CA TRP A 170 5.92 2.30 -3.38
C TRP A 170 4.47 2.69 -3.59
N THR A 171 3.80 3.15 -2.53
CA THR A 171 2.46 3.73 -2.62
C THR A 171 2.39 4.99 -1.76
N PHE A 172 2.07 6.12 -2.36
CA PHE A 172 1.83 7.38 -1.67
C PHE A 172 0.35 7.70 -1.74
N ARG A 173 -0.25 8.10 -0.61
CA ARG A 173 -1.69 8.39 -0.51
C ARG A 173 -1.94 9.78 0.02
N ASN A 174 -3.00 10.39 -0.50
CA ASN A 174 -3.64 11.58 0.05
C ASN A 174 -5.16 11.37 -0.06
N GLY A 175 -5.77 10.82 0.97
CA GLY A 175 -7.14 10.35 0.94
C GLY A 175 -7.36 9.30 -0.16
N ASP A 176 -8.30 9.56 -1.06
CA ASP A 176 -8.62 8.64 -2.18
C ASP A 176 -7.69 8.79 -3.40
N THR A 177 -6.79 9.77 -3.36
CA THR A 177 -5.77 9.98 -4.40
C THR A 177 -4.50 9.22 -4.06
N SER A 178 -3.92 8.53 -5.04
CA SER A 178 -2.69 7.77 -4.83
C SER A 178 -1.76 7.77 -6.03
N PHE A 179 -0.46 7.67 -5.73
CA PHE A 179 0.58 7.33 -6.68
C PHE A 179 1.30 6.06 -6.23
N ALA A 180 1.43 5.09 -7.12
CA ALA A 180 2.19 3.87 -6.86
C ALA A 180 3.23 3.63 -7.96
N ALA A 181 4.38 3.06 -7.57
CA ALA A 181 5.44 2.70 -8.50
C ALA A 181 6.12 1.39 -8.08
N SER A 182 6.39 0.51 -9.03
CA SER A 182 7.20 -0.69 -8.81
C SER A 182 8.68 -0.38 -9.03
N GLY A 183 9.53 -0.90 -8.16
CA GLY A 183 10.97 -0.64 -8.17
C GLY A 183 11.31 0.79 -7.74
N ARG A 184 12.51 1.23 -8.10
CA ARG A 184 12.99 2.56 -7.74
C ARG A 184 12.13 3.66 -8.36
N ILE A 185 11.80 4.68 -7.58
CA ILE A 185 11.19 5.90 -8.08
C ILE A 185 12.24 6.70 -8.86
N SER A 186 11.95 7.02 -10.11
CA SER A 186 12.84 7.77 -11.00
C SER A 186 12.42 9.24 -11.10
N PRO A 187 13.29 10.14 -11.57
CA PRO A 187 12.89 11.50 -11.92
C PRO A 187 11.73 11.58 -12.94
N THR A 188 11.63 10.58 -13.83
CA THR A 188 10.50 10.48 -14.76
C THR A 188 9.18 10.17 -14.03
N ASP A 189 9.21 9.36 -12.98
CA ASP A 189 8.04 9.08 -12.14
C ASP A 189 7.58 10.34 -11.39
N VAL A 190 8.52 11.15 -10.90
CA VAL A 190 8.22 12.44 -10.27
C VAL A 190 7.55 13.38 -11.26
N MET A 191 8.08 13.48 -12.49
CA MET A 191 7.48 14.30 -13.56
C MET A 191 6.08 13.79 -13.92
N LEU A 192 5.93 12.50 -14.13
CA LEU A 192 4.64 11.85 -14.41
C LEU A 192 3.60 12.18 -13.32
N PHE A 193 3.97 11.99 -12.05
CA PHE A 193 3.11 12.32 -10.93
C PHE A 193 2.71 13.80 -10.93
N GLN A 194 3.68 14.71 -11.06
CA GLN A 194 3.44 16.16 -11.05
C GLN A 194 2.56 16.61 -12.22
N ASP A 195 2.75 16.04 -13.40
CA ASP A 195 1.97 16.39 -14.58
C ASP A 195 0.52 15.88 -14.46
N VAL A 196 0.31 14.66 -13.97
CA VAL A 196 -1.02 14.15 -13.67
C VAL A 196 -1.68 15.01 -12.58
N GLN A 197 -1.01 15.25 -11.46
CA GLN A 197 -1.56 16.06 -10.37
C GLN A 197 -1.98 17.46 -10.86
N ARG A 198 -1.15 18.12 -11.65
CA ARG A 198 -1.45 19.44 -12.20
C ARG A 198 -2.63 19.41 -13.16
N SER A 199 -2.66 18.40 -14.02
CA SER A 199 -3.64 18.31 -15.10
C SER A 199 -5.03 17.92 -14.62
N VAL A 200 -5.13 16.92 -13.70
CA VAL A 200 -6.42 16.38 -13.28
C VAL A 200 -7.00 17.06 -12.04
N SER A 201 -6.16 17.72 -11.23
CA SER A 201 -6.59 18.44 -10.02
C SER A 201 -6.81 19.94 -10.25
N SER A 202 -6.66 20.41 -11.49
CA SER A 202 -6.77 21.84 -11.81
C SER A 202 -8.20 22.35 -11.61
N ALA A 203 -8.34 23.44 -10.85
CA ALA A 203 -9.61 24.14 -10.68
C ALA A 203 -10.17 24.78 -11.99
N VAL A 204 -9.36 24.79 -13.06
CA VAL A 204 -9.75 25.30 -14.38
C VAL A 204 -10.64 24.31 -15.14
N LEU A 205 -10.62 23.03 -14.74
CA LEU A 205 -11.43 22.00 -15.39
C LEU A 205 -12.89 22.05 -14.88
N PRO A 206 -13.89 21.97 -15.77
CA PRO A 206 -15.31 21.98 -15.37
C PRO A 206 -15.67 20.82 -14.45
N ALA A 207 -15.04 19.68 -14.64
CA ALA A 207 -15.22 18.47 -13.85
C ALA A 207 -13.84 17.90 -13.46
N PRO A 208 -13.15 18.49 -12.46
CA PRO A 208 -11.89 17.95 -11.99
C PRO A 208 -12.10 16.55 -11.42
N ALA A 209 -11.09 15.69 -11.53
CA ALA A 209 -11.12 14.41 -10.84
C ALA A 209 -10.97 14.64 -9.33
N PRO A 210 -12.00 14.33 -8.50
CA PRO A 210 -11.90 14.49 -7.05
C PRO A 210 -10.91 13.51 -6.43
N ALA A 211 -10.73 12.37 -7.08
CA ALA A 211 -9.71 11.38 -6.75
C ALA A 211 -9.16 10.75 -8.03
N TRP A 212 -7.91 10.37 -7.98
CA TRP A 212 -7.26 9.66 -9.07
C TRP A 212 -6.22 8.69 -8.50
N ARG A 213 -5.97 7.61 -9.24
CA ARG A 213 -4.95 6.62 -8.91
C ARG A 213 -4.04 6.44 -10.09
N LEU A 214 -2.77 6.74 -9.87
CA LEU A 214 -1.70 6.60 -10.86
C LEU A 214 -0.77 5.49 -10.40
N GLU A 215 -0.56 4.49 -11.26
CA GLU A 215 0.37 3.41 -10.96
C GLU A 215 1.33 3.23 -12.15
N ARG A 216 2.62 3.34 -11.89
CA ARG A 216 3.67 2.98 -12.84
C ARG A 216 4.17 1.58 -12.54
N ARG A 217 3.89 0.65 -13.42
CA ARG A 217 4.47 -0.70 -13.46
C ARG A 217 5.62 -0.74 -14.46
N ASP A 218 6.46 -1.79 -14.43
CA ASP A 218 7.63 -1.93 -15.29
C ASP A 218 7.39 -1.61 -16.78
N LYS A 219 6.24 -1.97 -17.30
CA LYS A 219 5.92 -1.91 -18.74
C LYS A 219 4.66 -1.10 -19.06
N ARG A 220 4.07 -0.41 -18.10
CA ARG A 220 2.78 0.25 -18.28
C ARG A 220 2.51 1.31 -17.20
N VAL A 221 1.80 2.34 -17.61
CA VAL A 221 1.14 3.29 -16.71
C VAL A 221 -0.34 2.97 -16.62
N LEU A 222 -0.90 2.96 -15.42
CA LEU A 222 -2.32 2.81 -15.15
C LEU A 222 -2.81 4.12 -14.53
N LEU A 223 -3.83 4.73 -15.11
CA LEU A 223 -4.46 5.94 -14.60
C LEU A 223 -5.96 5.74 -14.46
N ASP A 224 -6.44 5.76 -13.24
CA ASP A 224 -7.86 5.71 -12.92
C ASP A 224 -8.31 7.11 -12.47
N LEU A 225 -9.30 7.69 -13.14
CA LEU A 225 -9.86 9.00 -12.85
C LEU A 225 -11.29 8.86 -12.33
N ASP A 226 -11.53 9.29 -11.11
CA ASP A 226 -12.88 9.43 -10.56
C ASP A 226 -13.44 10.78 -11.06
N VAL A 227 -14.45 10.74 -11.93
CA VAL A 227 -15.00 11.94 -12.55
C VAL A 227 -16.16 12.47 -11.74
N ALA A 228 -16.04 13.71 -11.25
CA ALA A 228 -17.14 14.39 -10.56
C ALA A 228 -18.05 15.07 -11.57
N PHE A 229 -19.29 14.60 -11.70
CA PHE A 229 -20.33 15.30 -12.41
C PHE A 229 -21.07 16.25 -11.46
N GLN A 230 -21.60 17.37 -11.98
CA GLN A 230 -22.29 18.37 -11.14
C GLN A 230 -23.50 17.77 -10.38
N ASP A 231 -24.15 16.79 -10.96
CA ASP A 231 -25.32 16.10 -10.43
C ASP A 231 -24.94 14.69 -9.89
N ALA A 232 -23.88 14.57 -9.14
CA ALA A 232 -23.47 13.28 -8.55
C ALA A 232 -24.43 12.82 -7.43
N PRO A 233 -24.65 11.49 -7.26
CA PRO A 233 -24.19 10.41 -8.11
C PRO A 233 -25.04 10.28 -9.38
N VAL A 234 -24.39 10.07 -10.51
CA VAL A 234 -25.08 9.84 -11.79
C VAL A 234 -25.41 8.36 -11.93
N ASP A 235 -26.67 8.03 -12.23
CA ASP A 235 -27.04 6.67 -12.60
C ASP A 235 -26.21 6.23 -13.83
N PRO A 236 -25.47 5.11 -13.75
CA PRO A 236 -24.66 4.61 -14.86
C PRO A 236 -25.42 4.54 -16.19
N ALA A 237 -26.72 4.22 -16.18
CA ALA A 237 -27.55 4.18 -17.38
C ALA A 237 -27.78 5.57 -18.03
N GLN A 238 -27.54 6.65 -17.30
CA GLN A 238 -27.67 8.03 -17.76
C GLN A 238 -26.35 8.67 -18.21
N LEU A 239 -25.21 8.00 -17.99
CA LEU A 239 -23.88 8.46 -18.41
C LEU A 239 -23.69 8.36 -19.92
N THR A 240 -24.45 9.16 -20.68
CA THR A 240 -24.36 9.18 -22.15
C THR A 240 -23.34 10.19 -22.62
N ILE A 241 -22.56 9.87 -23.67
CA ILE A 241 -21.60 10.77 -24.29
C ILE A 241 -22.26 12.11 -24.60
N ARG A 242 -23.38 12.10 -25.33
CA ARG A 242 -24.11 13.31 -25.73
C ARG A 242 -24.40 14.30 -24.59
N ARG A 243 -24.42 13.83 -23.35
CA ARG A 243 -24.74 14.68 -22.18
C ARG A 243 -23.48 15.16 -21.47
N TYR A 244 -22.40 14.39 -21.51
CA TYR A 244 -21.25 14.60 -20.63
C TYR A 244 -19.89 14.65 -21.35
N ASP A 245 -19.82 14.55 -22.70
CA ASP A 245 -18.57 14.62 -23.43
C ASP A 245 -17.84 15.95 -23.20
N ASP A 246 -18.54 17.08 -23.30
CA ASP A 246 -17.97 18.41 -23.07
C ASP A 246 -17.38 18.56 -21.65
N ASP A 247 -18.01 17.93 -20.63
CA ASP A 247 -17.55 17.99 -19.24
C ASP A 247 -16.29 17.17 -18.99
N VAL A 248 -16.11 16.08 -19.76
CA VAL A 248 -15.03 15.10 -19.55
C VAL A 248 -13.86 15.33 -20.51
N GLU A 249 -14.10 15.97 -21.66
CA GLU A 249 -13.10 16.13 -22.73
C GLU A 249 -11.82 16.82 -22.24
N ARG A 250 -11.95 17.95 -21.52
CA ARG A 250 -10.78 18.69 -21.03
C ARG A 250 -9.96 17.88 -20.03
N LEU A 251 -10.63 17.20 -19.10
CA LEU A 251 -9.98 16.34 -18.11
C LEU A 251 -9.22 15.21 -18.82
N THR A 252 -9.87 14.56 -19.78
CA THR A 252 -9.30 13.41 -20.48
C THR A 252 -8.14 13.80 -21.38
N THR A 253 -8.27 14.92 -22.12
CA THR A 253 -7.20 15.49 -22.95
C THR A 253 -5.98 15.86 -22.10
N ALA A 254 -6.19 16.53 -20.96
CA ALA A 254 -5.13 16.88 -20.04
C ALA A 254 -4.46 15.63 -19.44
N ALA A 255 -5.25 14.60 -19.12
CA ALA A 255 -4.73 13.35 -18.62
C ALA A 255 -3.89 12.59 -19.65
N PHE A 256 -4.30 12.53 -20.93
CA PHE A 256 -3.50 11.94 -22.00
C PHE A 256 -2.15 12.64 -22.14
N ALA A 257 -2.13 13.97 -22.21
CA ALA A 257 -0.90 14.73 -22.30
C ALA A 257 0.03 14.51 -21.09
N ALA A 258 -0.54 14.37 -19.88
CA ALA A 258 0.24 14.13 -18.66
C ALA A 258 0.90 12.76 -18.63
N VAL A 259 0.21 11.70 -19.10
CA VAL A 259 0.75 10.34 -19.05
C VAL A 259 1.72 10.02 -20.20
N ASP A 260 1.70 10.77 -21.26
CA ASP A 260 2.62 10.60 -22.41
C ASP A 260 4.10 10.79 -22.01
N VAL A 261 4.35 11.58 -20.99
CA VAL A 261 5.71 11.86 -20.47
C VAL A 261 6.43 10.58 -20.01
N ALA A 262 5.70 9.55 -19.65
CA ALA A 262 6.27 8.29 -19.22
C ALA A 262 6.90 7.47 -20.37
N GLY A 263 6.50 7.70 -21.62
CA GLY A 263 6.94 6.92 -22.78
C GLY A 263 6.59 5.43 -22.69
N LEU A 264 5.60 5.05 -21.90
CA LEU A 264 5.14 3.68 -21.67
C LEU A 264 3.71 3.51 -22.19
N PRO A 265 3.30 2.28 -22.55
CA PRO A 265 1.91 1.99 -22.82
C PRO A 265 1.02 2.39 -21.63
N VAL A 266 -0.12 3.00 -21.91
CA VAL A 266 -1.04 3.55 -20.92
C VAL A 266 -2.36 2.78 -20.92
N ARG A 267 -2.89 2.49 -19.73
CA ARG A 267 -4.29 2.13 -19.51
C ARG A 267 -4.95 3.25 -18.73
N MET A 268 -6.04 3.79 -19.26
CA MET A 268 -6.84 4.80 -18.57
C MET A 268 -8.25 4.28 -18.30
N GLN A 269 -8.78 4.62 -17.13
CA GLN A 269 -10.19 4.38 -16.77
C GLN A 269 -10.84 5.66 -16.31
N LEU A 270 -12.05 5.92 -16.85
CA LEU A 270 -12.95 6.93 -16.31
C LEU A 270 -13.97 6.22 -15.40
N ARG A 271 -14.10 6.69 -14.19
CA ARG A 271 -14.91 6.07 -13.15
C ARG A 271 -15.93 7.06 -12.62
N ASN A 272 -17.12 6.57 -12.38
CA ASN A 272 -18.20 7.32 -11.72
C ASN A 272 -18.22 6.90 -10.24
N PRO A 273 -17.87 7.77 -9.29
CA PRO A 273 -17.92 7.46 -7.85
C PRO A 273 -19.33 7.08 -7.43
N THR A 274 -19.44 6.05 -6.59
CA THR A 274 -20.67 5.58 -5.97
C THR A 274 -20.49 5.48 -4.47
N GLU A 275 -21.54 5.28 -3.69
CA GLU A 275 -21.45 5.13 -2.23
C GLU A 275 -20.60 3.93 -1.79
N THR A 276 -20.49 2.89 -2.64
CA THR A 276 -19.78 1.65 -2.32
C THR A 276 -18.51 1.44 -3.14
N GLY A 277 -18.08 2.44 -3.92
CA GLY A 277 -16.91 2.32 -4.78
C GLY A 277 -17.00 3.22 -6.01
N ALA A 278 -16.71 2.70 -7.19
CA ALA A 278 -16.85 3.43 -8.43
C ALA A 278 -17.10 2.51 -9.62
N ASP A 279 -18.00 2.91 -10.52
CA ASP A 279 -18.32 2.21 -11.75
C ASP A 279 -17.45 2.71 -12.91
N VAL A 280 -16.78 1.81 -13.62
CA VAL A 280 -15.98 2.15 -14.80
C VAL A 280 -16.88 2.35 -15.99
N PHE A 281 -17.02 3.59 -16.46
CA PHE A 281 -17.81 3.91 -17.65
C PHE A 281 -16.96 4.08 -18.93
N GLY A 282 -15.72 4.54 -18.86
CA GLY A 282 -14.77 4.66 -19.96
C GLY A 282 -13.50 3.84 -19.72
N TYR A 283 -13.00 3.18 -20.76
CA TYR A 283 -11.79 2.35 -20.70
C TYR A 283 -10.98 2.48 -21.98
N TRP A 284 -9.68 2.75 -21.85
CA TRP A 284 -8.78 2.89 -22.97
C TRP A 284 -7.41 2.26 -22.67
N ILE A 285 -6.80 1.69 -23.70
CA ILE A 285 -5.41 1.18 -23.67
C ILE A 285 -4.72 1.66 -24.96
N SER A 286 -3.53 2.22 -24.84
CA SER A 286 -2.77 2.85 -25.95
C SER A 286 -2.55 1.93 -27.17
N ASP A 287 -2.35 0.62 -26.95
CA ASP A 287 -1.98 -0.32 -28.02
C ASP A 287 -3.09 -1.33 -28.35
N GLN A 288 -4.31 -1.13 -27.86
CA GLN A 288 -5.38 -2.12 -27.99
C GLN A 288 -6.70 -1.51 -28.46
N HIS A 289 -7.45 -2.30 -29.22
CA HIS A 289 -8.83 -1.97 -29.55
C HIS A 289 -9.75 -2.08 -28.32
N PRO A 290 -10.90 -1.38 -28.33
CA PRO A 290 -11.87 -1.46 -27.25
C PRO A 290 -12.21 -2.88 -26.80
N VAL A 291 -12.38 -3.08 -25.50
CA VAL A 291 -12.61 -4.40 -24.91
C VAL A 291 -13.93 -4.99 -25.40
N ARG A 292 -13.88 -6.25 -25.84
CA ARG A 292 -15.10 -6.98 -26.24
C ARG A 292 -15.94 -7.34 -24.99
N GLY A 293 -17.25 -7.28 -25.11
CA GLY A 293 -18.18 -7.75 -24.08
C GLY A 293 -18.70 -6.67 -23.12
N ARG A 294 -18.26 -5.42 -23.24
CA ARG A 294 -18.85 -4.30 -22.51
C ARG A 294 -20.22 -3.95 -23.08
N ASP A 295 -21.10 -3.39 -22.27
CA ASP A 295 -22.40 -2.93 -22.72
C ASP A 295 -22.29 -1.82 -23.79
N ARG A 296 -23.43 -1.47 -24.41
CA ARG A 296 -23.43 -0.51 -25.53
C ARG A 296 -23.00 0.89 -25.12
N LEU A 297 -23.38 1.34 -23.92
CA LEU A 297 -23.07 2.68 -23.43
C LEU A 297 -21.57 2.81 -23.12
N MET A 298 -21.03 1.86 -22.36
CA MET A 298 -19.62 1.81 -22.02
C MET A 298 -18.74 1.68 -23.27
N ARG A 299 -19.16 0.89 -24.26
CA ARG A 299 -18.46 0.79 -25.55
C ARG A 299 -18.47 2.12 -26.30
N GLY A 300 -19.51 2.94 -26.17
CA GLY A 300 -19.55 4.29 -26.70
C GLY A 300 -18.44 5.15 -26.12
N TRP A 301 -18.28 5.17 -24.82
CA TRP A 301 -17.20 5.88 -24.13
C TRP A 301 -15.81 5.36 -24.50
N ASP A 302 -15.62 4.04 -24.62
CA ASP A 302 -14.35 3.46 -25.04
C ASP A 302 -13.96 3.94 -26.46
N LEU A 303 -14.90 3.99 -27.39
CA LEU A 303 -14.66 4.51 -28.75
C LEU A 303 -14.41 6.02 -28.77
N TRP A 304 -15.10 6.76 -27.91
CA TRP A 304 -14.85 8.20 -27.76
C TRP A 304 -13.44 8.47 -27.24
N LEU A 305 -12.96 7.72 -26.24
CA LEU A 305 -11.59 7.80 -25.74
C LEU A 305 -10.55 7.48 -26.83
N VAL A 306 -10.81 6.48 -27.68
CA VAL A 306 -9.92 6.16 -28.80
C VAL A 306 -9.86 7.31 -29.79
N ALA A 307 -11.01 7.91 -30.13
CA ALA A 307 -11.04 9.06 -31.04
C ALA A 307 -10.28 10.25 -30.45
N LEU A 308 -10.54 10.58 -29.19
CA LEU A 308 -9.87 11.67 -28.49
C LEU A 308 -8.35 11.49 -28.40
N ALA A 309 -7.90 10.26 -28.14
CA ALA A 309 -6.47 9.95 -28.07
C ALA A 309 -5.77 10.07 -29.44
N HIS A 310 -6.50 9.81 -30.54
CA HIS A 310 -5.99 9.99 -31.90
C HIS A 310 -5.85 11.46 -32.34
N ASP A 311 -6.66 12.33 -31.75
CA ASP A 311 -6.67 13.76 -32.07
C ASP A 311 -5.61 14.54 -31.26
N GLN A 312 -4.87 13.87 -30.37
CA GLN A 312 -3.72 14.48 -29.68
C GLN A 312 -2.55 14.66 -30.67
N PRO A 313 -1.86 15.81 -30.65
CA PRO A 313 -0.76 16.14 -31.59
C PRO A 313 0.48 15.24 -31.39
#